data_f1e81bc43c69b279aa1bbd6c6af881d2
#
_entry.id   f1e81bc43c69b279aa1bbd6c6af881d2
#
_cell.length_a   1.000
_cell.length_b   1.000
_cell.length_c   1.000
_cell.angle_alpha   90.00
_cell.angle_beta   90.00
_cell.angle_gamma   90.00
#
_symmetry.space_group_name_H-M   'P 1'
#
loop_
_entity.id
_entity.type
_entity.pdbx_description
1 polymer ?
#
loop_
_entity_poly.entity_id
_entity_poly.type
_entity_poly.pdbx_seq_one_letter_code
_entity_poly.pdbx_strand_id
1 'polypeptide(L)'
;MFEKIRGFIMNVLQLFHTNTIKDVTGINTNISKQMYSTIELWGQMMSGAAPWNEKAPPCGVLEQISGRLSMLVSREIGLEVENDAIAEAMNHINKNVDKIVDYIALLGGCIIRPIFSNSKLQYETLPLGNYLSISYDFDGTLTSALILKEIIDGSKKWLLTETHTYRDNTHSVECELYRNEGGALRKAALTDCPQTAELTPEYTWAGVKQPMIIEFRNHAINKIDGSNVPVAIIAGAEELIKSADEQFERMNWEQKGGEMRVWADRDMFMKRQKRNGEAVGVKMTPELNRLVVQIEGDGSTDGKRIVEHAPNLRTAQQNEMLQQILRRIELTCNIGKGTISDMESVQQTATQYSGGRQELYAIVDKIEDEIEVKYQHCADVFAHMAAAYRLGANNSKIKVTWNDDQTRKDVSAAKTMALSEVSAGVRNKWEYRRDFYGEDEAQAKANVPEPEAAPDPFNFGA
;
A
#
# COMPACT_ATOMS: atom_id res chain seq x y z
N MET A 1 7.25 -7.62 12.72
CA MET A 1 5.83 -7.35 12.46
C MET A 1 5.41 -7.86 11.09
N PHE A 2 6.13 -7.55 10.02
CA PHE A 2 5.87 -8.05 8.65
C PHE A 2 5.89 -9.58 8.52
N GLU A 3 6.81 -10.29 9.18
CA GLU A 3 6.82 -11.76 9.16
C GLU A 3 5.58 -12.41 9.79
N LYS A 4 4.99 -11.79 10.82
CA LYS A 4 3.73 -12.29 11.41
C LYS A 4 2.52 -12.04 10.50
N ILE A 5 2.50 -10.92 9.79
CA ILE A 5 1.44 -10.62 8.79
C ILE A 5 1.62 -11.53 7.58
N ARG A 6 2.86 -11.74 7.12
CA ARG A 6 3.24 -12.66 6.03
C ARG A 6 2.75 -14.08 6.28
N GLY A 7 3.02 -14.64 7.47
CA GLY A 7 2.55 -15.97 7.84
C GLY A 7 1.03 -16.07 7.95
N PHE A 8 0.37 -14.97 8.36
CA PHE A 8 -1.06 -14.93 8.61
C PHE A 8 -1.88 -14.91 7.31
N ILE A 9 -1.59 -14.00 6.38
CA ILE A 9 -2.29 -13.92 5.08
C ILE A 9 -2.07 -15.23 4.29
N MET A 10 -0.85 -15.75 4.23
CA MET A 10 -0.56 -17.00 3.51
C MET A 10 -1.25 -18.22 4.14
N ASN A 11 -1.29 -18.34 5.47
CA ASN A 11 -1.87 -19.50 6.14
C ASN A 11 -3.41 -19.51 6.03
N VAL A 12 -4.04 -18.35 6.16
CA VAL A 12 -5.50 -18.25 6.00
C VAL A 12 -5.88 -18.53 4.56
N LEU A 13 -5.20 -17.92 3.59
CA LEU A 13 -5.47 -18.13 2.16
C LEU A 13 -5.20 -19.58 1.71
N GLN A 14 -4.18 -20.26 2.22
CA GLN A 14 -3.93 -21.69 1.93
C GLN A 14 -5.04 -22.62 2.42
N LEU A 15 -5.74 -22.28 3.50
CA LEU A 15 -6.91 -23.03 3.95
C LEU A 15 -8.08 -22.96 2.95
N PHE A 16 -8.09 -22.00 2.05
CA PHE A 16 -9.13 -21.78 1.05
C PHE A 16 -8.95 -22.56 -0.26
N HIS A 17 -7.75 -23.03 -0.58
CA HIS A 17 -7.52 -23.86 -1.77
C HIS A 17 -8.34 -25.17 -1.79
N THR A 18 -8.86 -25.55 -0.65
CA THR A 18 -9.85 -26.62 -0.55
C THR A 18 -11.22 -25.97 -0.46
N ASN A 19 -12.26 -26.51 -1.07
CA ASN A 19 -13.66 -26.09 -0.97
C ASN A 19 -14.18 -26.01 0.48
N THR A 20 -13.30 -25.91 1.44
CA THR A 20 -13.42 -26.25 2.84
C THR A 20 -14.23 -25.25 3.63
N ILE A 21 -14.20 -23.94 3.29
CA ILE A 21 -14.91 -22.95 4.12
C ILE A 21 -16.40 -23.02 3.89
N LYS A 22 -16.83 -23.05 2.64
CA LYS A 22 -18.26 -23.27 2.35
C LYS A 22 -18.76 -24.58 2.92
N ASP A 23 -17.96 -25.66 2.80
CA ASP A 23 -18.32 -27.00 3.27
C ASP A 23 -18.34 -27.08 4.81
N VAL A 24 -17.49 -26.29 5.48
CA VAL A 24 -17.35 -26.29 6.94
C VAL A 24 -18.28 -25.28 7.62
N THR A 25 -18.39 -24.06 7.09
CA THR A 25 -19.20 -22.99 7.68
C THR A 25 -20.61 -22.92 7.09
N GLY A 26 -20.88 -23.54 5.94
CA GLY A 26 -22.13 -23.41 5.20
C GLY A 26 -22.37 -22.04 4.57
N ILE A 27 -21.42 -21.09 4.71
CA ILE A 27 -21.56 -19.71 4.27
C ILE A 27 -21.16 -19.58 2.80
N ASN A 28 -22.07 -19.03 1.99
CA ASN A 28 -21.74 -18.64 0.62
C ASN A 28 -21.12 -17.25 0.61
N THR A 29 -19.86 -17.16 0.21
CA THR A 29 -19.19 -15.87 -0.03
C THR A 29 -19.42 -15.41 -1.46
N ASN A 30 -19.47 -14.10 -1.68
CA ASN A 30 -19.64 -13.50 -3.02
C ASN A 30 -18.36 -13.47 -3.86
N ILE A 31 -17.34 -14.21 -3.45
CA ILE A 31 -16.00 -14.20 -4.08
C ILE A 31 -15.86 -15.38 -5.02
N SER A 32 -15.56 -15.12 -6.29
CA SER A 32 -15.24 -16.17 -7.26
C SER A 32 -13.88 -16.82 -6.99
N LYS A 33 -13.65 -18.04 -7.49
CA LYS A 33 -12.34 -18.69 -7.38
C LYS A 33 -11.22 -17.87 -8.03
N GLN A 34 -11.54 -17.17 -9.13
CA GLN A 34 -10.58 -16.31 -9.82
C GLN A 34 -10.20 -15.10 -8.97
N MET A 35 -11.19 -14.39 -8.41
CA MET A 35 -10.93 -13.26 -7.51
C MET A 35 -10.13 -13.70 -6.29
N TYR A 36 -10.44 -14.88 -5.79
CA TYR A 36 -9.77 -15.48 -4.65
C TYR A 36 -8.27 -15.70 -4.92
N SER A 37 -7.94 -16.39 -6.04
CA SER A 37 -6.55 -16.61 -6.44
C SER A 37 -5.80 -15.31 -6.71
N THR A 38 -6.50 -14.27 -7.17
CA THR A 38 -5.91 -12.95 -7.39
C THR A 38 -5.59 -12.24 -6.06
N ILE A 39 -6.50 -12.29 -5.07
CA ILE A 39 -6.23 -11.75 -3.72
C ILE A 39 -5.02 -12.46 -3.08
N GLU A 40 -4.94 -13.78 -3.24
CA GLU A 40 -3.81 -14.56 -2.76
C GLU A 40 -2.50 -14.11 -3.42
N LEU A 41 -2.51 -13.93 -4.74
CA LEU A 41 -1.36 -13.44 -5.49
C LEU A 41 -0.92 -12.05 -5.01
N TRP A 42 -1.85 -11.11 -4.84
CA TRP A 42 -1.53 -9.78 -4.31
C TRP A 42 -0.92 -9.85 -2.91
N GLY A 43 -1.43 -10.71 -2.04
CA GLY A 43 -0.86 -10.94 -0.71
C GLY A 43 0.56 -11.50 -0.76
N GLN A 44 0.82 -12.44 -1.67
CA GLN A 44 2.15 -12.98 -1.91
C GLN A 44 3.10 -11.92 -2.48
N MET A 45 2.65 -11.12 -3.45
CA MET A 45 3.42 -10.00 -4.01
C MET A 45 3.77 -8.98 -2.93
N MET A 46 2.80 -8.54 -2.14
CA MET A 46 3.00 -7.59 -1.04
C MET A 46 4.01 -8.11 0.00
N SER A 47 4.08 -9.42 0.22
CA SER A 47 5.03 -10.03 1.15
C SER A 47 6.38 -10.39 0.53
N GLY A 48 6.59 -10.13 -0.77
CA GLY A 48 7.80 -10.53 -1.50
C GLY A 48 7.94 -12.04 -1.65
N ALA A 49 6.82 -12.75 -1.67
CA ALA A 49 6.75 -14.21 -1.80
C ALA A 49 5.91 -14.66 -3.01
N ALA A 50 5.79 -13.81 -4.04
CA ALA A 50 5.13 -14.19 -5.27
C ALA A 50 5.83 -15.41 -5.92
N PRO A 51 5.11 -16.21 -6.73
CA PRO A 51 5.64 -17.48 -7.27
C PRO A 51 6.95 -17.34 -8.05
N TRP A 52 7.25 -16.16 -8.59
CA TRP A 52 8.50 -15.88 -9.33
C TRP A 52 9.63 -15.34 -8.45
N ASN A 53 9.35 -14.90 -7.20
CA ASN A 53 10.34 -14.25 -6.34
C ASN A 53 11.43 -15.19 -5.82
N GLU A 54 11.25 -16.50 -5.93
CA GLU A 54 12.31 -17.47 -5.67
C GLU A 54 13.50 -17.27 -6.64
N LYS A 55 13.21 -16.90 -7.92
CA LYS A 55 14.21 -16.71 -8.98
C LYS A 55 14.53 -15.25 -9.25
N ALA A 56 13.53 -14.38 -9.13
CA ALA A 56 13.62 -12.95 -9.39
C ALA A 56 13.13 -12.18 -8.16
N PRO A 57 14.03 -11.73 -7.26
CA PRO A 57 13.64 -10.99 -6.07
C PRO A 57 12.94 -9.68 -6.43
N PRO A 58 12.02 -9.19 -5.58
CA PRO A 58 11.29 -7.95 -5.83
C PRO A 58 12.22 -6.78 -6.09
N CYS A 59 11.97 -6.00 -7.12
CA CYS A 59 12.73 -4.78 -7.43
C CYS A 59 12.18 -3.52 -6.75
N GLY A 60 11.17 -3.65 -5.86
CA GLY A 60 10.64 -2.57 -5.04
C GLY A 60 9.55 -1.71 -5.70
N VAL A 61 8.93 -2.18 -6.76
CA VAL A 61 7.85 -1.45 -7.46
C VAL A 61 6.64 -1.23 -6.57
N LEU A 62 6.23 -2.26 -5.82
CA LEU A 62 5.05 -2.19 -4.96
C LEU A 62 5.24 -1.19 -3.81
N GLU A 63 6.40 -1.22 -3.18
CA GLU A 63 6.78 -0.30 -2.12
C GLU A 63 6.84 1.14 -2.61
N GLN A 64 7.27 1.35 -3.86
CA GLN A 64 7.30 2.68 -4.46
C GLN A 64 5.89 3.20 -4.74
N ILE A 65 4.99 2.35 -5.27
CA ILE A 65 3.59 2.74 -5.55
C ILE A 65 2.87 3.06 -4.24
N SER A 66 2.82 2.10 -3.31
CA SER A 66 2.08 2.28 -2.05
C SER A 66 2.68 3.40 -1.20
N GLY A 67 3.99 3.46 -1.08
CA GLY A 67 4.67 4.48 -0.29
C GLY A 67 4.50 5.90 -0.84
N ARG A 68 4.37 6.07 -2.17
CA ARG A 68 4.05 7.38 -2.77
C ARG A 68 2.64 7.83 -2.42
N LEU A 69 1.66 6.93 -2.54
CA LEU A 69 0.27 7.20 -2.21
C LEU A 69 0.10 7.46 -0.70
N SER A 70 0.65 6.58 0.14
CA SER A 70 0.61 6.74 1.60
C SER A 70 1.22 8.05 2.07
N MET A 71 2.39 8.42 1.52
CA MET A 71 3.06 9.66 1.89
C MET A 71 2.25 10.90 1.51
N LEU A 72 1.55 10.90 0.36
CA LEU A 72 0.74 12.03 -0.05
C LEU A 72 -0.49 12.19 0.84
N VAL A 73 -1.21 11.09 1.10
CA VAL A 73 -2.42 11.09 1.93
C VAL A 73 -2.10 11.42 3.39
N SER A 74 -1.13 10.73 4.00
CA SER A 74 -0.83 10.90 5.43
C SER A 74 -0.27 12.25 5.80
N ARG A 75 0.39 12.91 4.85
CA ARG A 75 0.99 14.23 5.06
C ARG A 75 -0.05 15.36 5.12
N GLU A 76 -1.18 15.17 4.49
CA GLU A 76 -2.18 16.20 4.28
C GLU A 76 -3.36 16.10 5.26
N ILE A 77 -3.57 14.96 5.91
CA ILE A 77 -4.72 14.71 6.77
C ILE A 77 -4.61 15.33 8.16
N GLY A 78 -5.56 16.18 8.51
CA GLY A 78 -5.82 16.64 9.88
C GLY A 78 -7.16 16.12 10.38
N LEU A 79 -7.23 15.70 11.65
CA LEU A 79 -8.43 15.17 12.26
C LEU A 79 -8.71 15.88 13.59
N GLU A 80 -9.88 16.51 13.69
CA GLU A 80 -10.42 17.06 14.92
C GLU A 80 -11.61 16.21 15.38
N VAL A 81 -11.61 15.79 16.65
CA VAL A 81 -12.66 14.92 17.23
C VAL A 81 -13.25 15.65 18.43
N GLU A 82 -14.57 15.93 18.40
CA GLU A 82 -15.25 16.63 19.50
C GLU A 82 -15.50 15.74 20.73
N ASN A 83 -15.62 14.44 20.54
CA ASN A 83 -15.96 13.49 21.62
C ASN A 83 -14.70 12.83 22.18
N ASP A 84 -14.31 13.20 23.39
CA ASP A 84 -13.12 12.69 24.08
C ASP A 84 -13.13 11.16 24.26
N ALA A 85 -14.33 10.54 24.39
CA ALA A 85 -14.45 9.10 24.55
C ALA A 85 -13.97 8.29 23.34
N ILE A 86 -14.03 8.87 22.16
CA ILE A 86 -13.61 8.23 20.91
C ILE A 86 -12.31 8.80 20.36
N ALA A 87 -11.84 9.92 20.90
CA ALA A 87 -10.70 10.66 20.37
C ALA A 87 -9.40 9.83 20.33
N GLU A 88 -9.13 9.01 21.36
CA GLU A 88 -7.95 8.15 21.40
C GLU A 88 -7.96 7.14 20.25
N ALA A 89 -9.10 6.45 20.01
CA ALA A 89 -9.24 5.46 18.95
C ALA A 89 -9.15 6.11 17.56
N MET A 90 -9.86 7.22 17.35
CA MET A 90 -9.87 7.94 16.07
C MET A 90 -8.48 8.50 15.72
N ASN A 91 -7.80 9.13 16.68
CA ASN A 91 -6.43 9.60 16.48
C ASN A 91 -5.44 8.47 16.21
N HIS A 92 -5.66 7.28 16.78
CA HIS A 92 -4.82 6.13 16.51
C HIS A 92 -5.07 5.58 15.09
N ILE A 93 -6.31 5.59 14.59
CA ILE A 93 -6.61 5.28 13.18
C ILE A 93 -5.89 6.26 12.27
N ASN A 94 -5.98 7.57 12.56
CA ASN A 94 -5.35 8.60 11.76
C ASN A 94 -3.82 8.46 11.70
N LYS A 95 -3.18 8.10 12.81
CA LYS A 95 -1.73 7.81 12.84
C LYS A 95 -1.31 6.59 12.01
N ASN A 96 -2.24 5.69 11.73
CA ASN A 96 -1.99 4.47 10.96
C ASN A 96 -2.65 4.53 9.57
N VAL A 97 -2.99 5.72 9.07
CA VAL A 97 -3.64 5.90 7.76
C VAL A 97 -2.77 5.35 6.63
N ASP A 98 -1.45 5.44 6.74
CA ASP A 98 -0.51 4.86 5.77
C ASP A 98 -0.80 3.37 5.52
N LYS A 99 -1.05 2.62 6.58
CA LYS A 99 -1.38 1.20 6.49
C LYS A 99 -2.70 0.94 5.77
N ILE A 100 -3.68 1.82 5.93
CA ILE A 100 -4.97 1.74 5.24
C ILE A 100 -4.75 2.00 3.73
N VAL A 101 -3.98 3.04 3.41
CA VAL A 101 -3.65 3.37 2.01
C VAL A 101 -2.85 2.26 1.34
N ASP A 102 -1.87 1.67 2.03
CA ASP A 102 -1.11 0.52 1.52
C ASP A 102 -2.03 -0.65 1.18
N TYR A 103 -3.01 -0.97 2.04
CA TYR A 103 -3.97 -2.04 1.77
C TYR A 103 -4.93 -1.70 0.62
N ILE A 104 -5.35 -0.45 0.49
CA ILE A 104 -6.13 0.01 -0.67
C ILE A 104 -5.32 -0.15 -1.95
N ALA A 105 -4.06 0.28 -1.94
CA ALA A 105 -3.19 0.25 -3.11
C ALA A 105 -2.85 -1.17 -3.56
N LEU A 106 -2.46 -2.05 -2.63
CA LEU A 106 -1.86 -3.34 -2.93
C LEU A 106 -2.83 -4.52 -2.85
N LEU A 107 -3.91 -4.41 -2.06
CA LEU A 107 -4.89 -5.49 -1.87
C LEU A 107 -6.32 -5.11 -2.27
N GLY A 108 -6.57 -3.81 -2.54
CA GLY A 108 -7.89 -3.30 -2.87
C GLY A 108 -8.66 -2.72 -1.69
N GLY A 109 -8.29 -3.07 -0.45
CA GLY A 109 -8.92 -2.51 0.73
C GLY A 109 -8.64 -3.27 2.02
N CYS A 110 -9.24 -2.77 3.08
CA CYS A 110 -9.22 -3.39 4.42
C CYS A 110 -10.50 -3.06 5.17
N ILE A 111 -10.79 -3.80 6.23
CA ILE A 111 -11.82 -3.43 7.18
C ILE A 111 -11.22 -2.97 8.50
N ILE A 112 -11.87 -2.00 9.12
CA ILE A 112 -11.70 -1.69 10.53
C ILE A 112 -12.80 -2.39 11.30
N ARG A 113 -12.39 -3.22 12.26
CA ARG A 113 -13.24 -3.89 13.22
C ARG A 113 -13.07 -3.23 14.60
N PRO A 114 -14.06 -2.49 15.11
CA PRO A 114 -14.01 -1.92 16.45
C PRO A 114 -14.05 -3.00 17.53
N ILE A 115 -13.31 -2.78 18.60
CA ILE A 115 -13.18 -3.69 19.74
C ILE A 115 -13.26 -2.87 21.03
N PHE A 116 -13.93 -3.41 22.04
CA PHE A 116 -13.86 -2.90 23.39
C PHE A 116 -13.07 -3.86 24.26
N SER A 117 -11.93 -3.41 24.77
CA SER A 117 -11.03 -4.21 25.62
C SER A 117 -10.31 -3.32 26.61
N ASN A 118 -10.07 -3.83 27.82
CA ASN A 118 -9.38 -3.11 28.88
C ASN A 118 -10.01 -1.73 29.18
N SER A 119 -11.33 -1.65 29.16
CA SER A 119 -12.11 -0.42 29.38
C SER A 119 -11.82 0.70 28.37
N LYS A 120 -11.31 0.37 27.19
CA LYS A 120 -11.00 1.30 26.11
C LYS A 120 -11.58 0.82 24.77
N LEU A 121 -11.93 1.78 23.94
CA LEU A 121 -12.24 1.54 22.52
C LEU A 121 -10.93 1.32 21.76
N GLN A 122 -10.87 0.23 21.03
CA GLN A 122 -9.75 -0.18 20.20
C GLN A 122 -10.27 -0.63 18.85
N TYR A 123 -9.39 -0.96 17.94
CA TYR A 123 -9.75 -1.50 16.63
C TYR A 123 -8.69 -2.47 16.12
N GLU A 124 -9.12 -3.33 15.21
CA GLU A 124 -8.24 -4.19 14.42
C GLU A 124 -8.41 -3.81 12.94
N THR A 125 -7.30 -3.67 12.23
CA THR A 125 -7.32 -3.46 10.77
C THR A 125 -7.01 -4.78 10.10
N LEU A 126 -7.95 -5.27 9.31
CA LEU A 126 -7.87 -6.55 8.61
C LEU A 126 -7.83 -6.31 7.10
N PRO A 127 -6.76 -6.69 6.41
CA PRO A 127 -6.67 -6.55 4.97
C PRO A 127 -7.62 -7.49 4.23
N LEU A 128 -7.92 -7.18 2.98
CA LEU A 128 -8.64 -8.11 2.11
C LEU A 128 -7.88 -9.44 2.04
N GLY A 129 -8.62 -10.54 2.17
CA GLY A 129 -8.08 -11.89 2.36
C GLY A 129 -8.14 -12.38 3.81
N ASN A 130 -8.15 -11.50 4.82
CA ASN A 130 -8.44 -11.86 6.22
C ASN A 130 -9.93 -11.72 6.53
N TYR A 131 -10.67 -11.09 5.66
CA TYR A 131 -12.12 -11.12 5.64
C TYR A 131 -12.63 -11.47 4.24
N LEU A 132 -13.81 -12.04 4.19
CA LEU A 132 -14.51 -12.37 2.96
C LEU A 132 -15.87 -11.67 2.98
N SER A 133 -16.14 -10.90 1.95
CA SER A 133 -17.46 -10.29 1.79
C SER A 133 -18.54 -11.32 1.50
N ILE A 134 -19.66 -11.22 2.21
CA ILE A 134 -20.85 -12.05 2.00
C ILE A 134 -21.89 -11.25 1.23
N SER A 135 -22.18 -10.02 1.65
CA SER A 135 -23.14 -9.16 0.96
C SER A 135 -22.77 -7.69 1.03
N TYR A 136 -23.20 -6.97 0.02
CA TYR A 136 -23.13 -5.52 -0.08
C TYR A 136 -24.54 -4.96 -0.27
N ASP A 137 -24.78 -3.75 0.19
CA ASP A 137 -25.99 -2.99 -0.12
C ASP A 137 -25.93 -2.38 -1.53
N PHE A 138 -27.03 -1.75 -1.96
CA PHE A 138 -27.12 -1.12 -3.29
C PHE A 138 -26.14 0.03 -3.50
N ASP A 139 -25.74 0.71 -2.43
CA ASP A 139 -24.72 1.77 -2.44
C ASP A 139 -23.28 1.25 -2.42
N GLY A 140 -23.09 -0.08 -2.34
CA GLY A 140 -21.79 -0.73 -2.26
C GLY A 140 -21.21 -0.81 -0.85
N THR A 141 -21.98 -0.49 0.19
CA THR A 141 -21.57 -0.66 1.59
C THR A 141 -21.57 -2.14 1.98
N LEU A 142 -20.49 -2.61 2.61
CA LEU A 142 -20.33 -3.98 3.09
C LEU A 142 -21.31 -4.22 4.26
N THR A 143 -22.33 -5.06 4.05
CA THR A 143 -23.35 -5.37 5.07
C THR A 143 -23.09 -6.67 5.80
N SER A 144 -22.41 -7.64 5.16
CA SER A 144 -22.06 -8.90 5.80
C SER A 144 -20.68 -9.36 5.36
N ALA A 145 -19.89 -9.81 6.33
CA ALA A 145 -18.56 -10.35 6.11
C ALA A 145 -18.24 -11.50 7.05
N LEU A 146 -17.42 -12.42 6.57
CA LEU A 146 -16.80 -13.48 7.35
C LEU A 146 -15.36 -13.09 7.64
N ILE A 147 -15.01 -12.88 8.90
CA ILE A 147 -13.64 -12.63 9.35
C ILE A 147 -13.01 -13.95 9.78
N LEU A 148 -11.77 -14.15 9.41
CA LEU A 148 -11.01 -15.37 9.64
C LEU A 148 -9.76 -15.06 10.42
N LYS A 149 -9.54 -15.78 11.51
CA LYS A 149 -8.37 -15.60 12.37
C LYS A 149 -7.77 -16.95 12.75
N GLU A 150 -6.54 -17.17 12.31
CA GLU A 150 -5.76 -18.32 12.77
C GLU A 150 -5.23 -18.05 14.19
N ILE A 151 -5.41 -19.02 15.08
CA ILE A 151 -4.89 -18.99 16.43
C ILE A 151 -3.97 -20.21 16.60
N ILE A 152 -2.75 -19.96 17.06
CA ILE A 152 -1.77 -20.99 17.36
C ILE A 152 -1.62 -21.08 18.88
N ASP A 153 -1.97 -22.24 19.42
CA ASP A 153 -1.81 -22.56 20.84
C ASP A 153 -0.92 -23.79 20.98
N GLY A 154 0.36 -23.56 21.26
CA GLY A 154 1.39 -24.59 21.27
C GLY A 154 1.52 -25.29 19.90
N SER A 155 1.20 -26.57 19.84
CA SER A 155 1.20 -27.36 18.59
C SER A 155 -0.17 -27.38 17.88
N LYS A 156 -1.21 -26.84 18.51
CA LYS A 156 -2.56 -26.85 17.97
C LYS A 156 -2.81 -25.60 17.13
N LYS A 157 -3.43 -25.79 15.98
CA LYS A 157 -3.88 -24.71 15.11
C LYS A 157 -5.39 -24.64 15.14
N TRP A 158 -5.91 -23.45 15.35
CA TRP A 158 -7.32 -23.16 15.41
C TRP A 158 -7.67 -22.12 14.37
N LEU A 159 -8.87 -22.17 13.85
CA LEU A 159 -9.47 -21.13 13.02
C LEU A 159 -10.70 -20.57 13.76
N LEU A 160 -10.62 -19.34 14.18
CA LEU A 160 -11.76 -18.57 14.66
C LEU A 160 -12.41 -17.88 13.47
N THR A 161 -13.71 -18.07 13.32
CA THR A 161 -14.53 -17.37 12.34
C THR A 161 -15.50 -16.44 13.06
N GLU A 162 -15.61 -15.20 12.58
CA GLU A 162 -16.59 -14.23 13.04
C GLU A 162 -17.44 -13.82 11.84
N THR A 163 -18.73 -14.16 11.88
CA THR A 163 -19.68 -13.76 10.85
C THR A 163 -20.40 -12.51 11.30
N HIS A 164 -20.17 -11.43 10.62
CA HIS A 164 -20.81 -10.14 10.84
C HIS A 164 -21.96 -9.97 9.87
N THR A 165 -23.15 -9.60 10.36
CA THR A 165 -24.32 -9.34 9.52
C THR A 165 -25.05 -8.09 10.01
N TYR A 166 -25.25 -7.12 9.12
CA TYR A 166 -26.03 -5.91 9.38
C TYR A 166 -27.34 -5.97 8.62
N ARG A 167 -28.44 -5.87 9.35
CA ARG A 167 -29.79 -5.83 8.79
C ARG A 167 -30.73 -5.10 9.73
N ASP A 168 -31.64 -4.32 9.19
CA ASP A 168 -32.73 -3.67 9.95
C ASP A 168 -32.25 -2.92 11.19
N ASN A 169 -31.20 -2.09 11.05
CA ASN A 169 -30.53 -1.32 12.13
C ASN A 169 -29.99 -2.21 13.28
N THR A 170 -29.73 -3.45 13.00
CA THR A 170 -29.14 -4.41 13.94
C THR A 170 -27.90 -5.03 13.32
N HIS A 171 -26.81 -5.05 14.07
CA HIS A 171 -25.59 -5.73 13.67
C HIS A 171 -25.39 -6.95 14.57
N SER A 172 -25.43 -8.14 13.99
CA SER A 172 -25.19 -9.42 14.65
C SER A 172 -23.80 -9.95 14.36
N VAL A 173 -23.23 -10.60 15.34
CA VAL A 173 -21.92 -11.26 15.23
C VAL A 173 -22.04 -12.67 15.77
N GLU A 174 -21.65 -13.65 14.96
CA GLU A 174 -21.60 -15.07 15.32
C GLU A 174 -20.14 -15.53 15.31
N CYS A 175 -19.67 -16.12 16.42
CA CYS A 175 -18.31 -16.61 16.60
C CYS A 175 -18.29 -18.14 16.61
N GLU A 176 -17.50 -18.75 15.74
CA GLU A 176 -17.32 -20.19 15.71
C GLU A 176 -15.83 -20.53 15.72
N LEU A 177 -15.47 -21.61 16.42
CA LEU A 177 -14.09 -22.10 16.49
C LEU A 177 -13.99 -23.43 15.77
N TYR A 178 -12.93 -23.57 14.98
CA TYR A 178 -12.58 -24.82 14.30
C TYR A 178 -11.18 -25.22 14.63
N ARG A 179 -10.98 -26.52 14.89
CA ARG A 179 -9.64 -27.09 15.05
C ARG A 179 -9.13 -27.58 13.70
N ASN A 180 -7.92 -27.17 13.36
CA ASN A 180 -7.26 -27.62 12.13
C ASN A 180 -6.41 -28.86 12.44
N GLU A 181 -6.85 -30.01 11.95
CA GLU A 181 -6.18 -31.30 12.09
C GLU A 181 -5.70 -31.78 10.73
N GLY A 182 -4.43 -31.43 10.38
CA GLY A 182 -3.85 -31.87 9.11
C GLY A 182 -4.55 -31.33 7.85
N GLY A 183 -5.18 -30.14 7.93
CA GLY A 183 -5.91 -29.53 6.83
C GLY A 183 -7.43 -29.77 6.89
N ALA A 184 -7.92 -30.67 7.75
CA ALA A 184 -9.34 -30.82 7.99
C ALA A 184 -9.80 -29.92 9.16
N LEU A 185 -10.83 -29.11 8.94
CA LEU A 185 -11.41 -28.24 9.95
C LEU A 185 -12.57 -28.98 10.64
N ARG A 186 -12.51 -29.05 11.96
CA ARG A 186 -13.58 -29.62 12.79
C ARG A 186 -14.09 -28.58 13.76
N LYS A 187 -15.40 -28.41 13.83
CA LYS A 187 -16.05 -27.50 14.77
C LYS A 187 -15.70 -27.89 16.21
N ALA A 188 -15.33 -26.90 17.01
CA ALA A 188 -14.93 -27.04 18.41
C ALA A 188 -15.68 -26.01 19.27
N ALA A 189 -15.69 -26.20 20.59
CA ALA A 189 -16.23 -25.19 21.48
C ALA A 189 -15.24 -24.01 21.65
N LEU A 190 -15.75 -22.79 21.81
CA LEU A 190 -14.91 -21.62 22.06
C LEU A 190 -14.03 -21.80 23.32
N THR A 191 -14.48 -22.58 24.29
CA THR A 191 -13.78 -22.92 25.53
C THR A 191 -12.59 -23.87 25.34
N ASP A 192 -12.48 -24.54 24.18
CA ASP A 192 -11.40 -25.48 23.90
C ASP A 192 -10.06 -24.78 23.61
N CYS A 193 -10.09 -23.48 23.32
CA CYS A 193 -8.91 -22.64 23.15
C CYS A 193 -8.91 -21.52 24.20
N PRO A 194 -7.83 -21.38 25.00
CA PRO A 194 -7.76 -20.35 26.05
C PRO A 194 -7.97 -18.93 25.54
N GLN A 195 -7.56 -18.64 24.30
CA GLN A 195 -7.66 -17.29 23.71
C GLN A 195 -9.09 -16.95 23.25
N THR A 196 -9.98 -17.93 23.14
CA THR A 196 -11.38 -17.73 22.70
C THR A 196 -12.39 -18.07 23.82
N ALA A 197 -11.92 -18.56 24.96
CA ALA A 197 -12.78 -19.03 26.03
C ALA A 197 -13.73 -17.98 26.62
N GLU A 198 -13.35 -16.70 26.55
CA GLU A 198 -14.14 -15.57 27.04
C GLU A 198 -15.04 -14.95 25.95
N LEU A 199 -14.94 -15.42 24.70
CA LEU A 199 -15.76 -14.89 23.62
C LEU A 199 -17.20 -15.39 23.75
N THR A 200 -18.15 -14.48 23.50
CA THR A 200 -19.56 -14.80 23.41
C THR A 200 -19.87 -15.41 22.05
N PRO A 201 -20.52 -16.59 21.96
CA PRO A 201 -20.80 -17.24 20.68
C PRO A 201 -21.63 -16.39 19.72
N GLU A 202 -22.57 -15.62 20.25
CA GLU A 202 -23.45 -14.73 19.49
C GLU A 202 -23.78 -13.48 20.29
N TYR A 203 -23.67 -12.31 19.63
CA TYR A 203 -24.09 -11.05 20.24
C TYR A 203 -24.62 -10.09 19.17
N THR A 204 -25.45 -9.13 19.60
CA THR A 204 -26.09 -8.17 18.72
C THR A 204 -25.95 -6.74 19.22
N TRP A 205 -25.82 -5.82 18.29
CA TRP A 205 -25.86 -4.38 18.51
C TRP A 205 -27.14 -3.84 17.86
N ALA A 206 -28.10 -3.42 18.67
CA ALA A 206 -29.36 -2.86 18.19
C ALA A 206 -29.27 -1.33 18.07
N GLY A 207 -30.04 -0.76 17.15
CA GLY A 207 -30.13 0.70 16.99
C GLY A 207 -28.90 1.32 16.31
N VAL A 208 -28.06 0.52 15.65
CA VAL A 208 -26.94 1.02 14.84
C VAL A 208 -27.44 1.48 13.48
N LYS A 209 -26.99 2.61 13.03
CA LYS A 209 -27.41 3.19 11.73
C LYS A 209 -26.64 2.65 10.54
N GLN A 210 -25.45 2.10 10.79
CA GLN A 210 -24.52 1.60 9.78
C GLN A 210 -23.88 0.29 10.28
N PRO A 211 -23.31 -0.54 9.40
CA PRO A 211 -22.56 -1.74 9.80
C PRO A 211 -21.45 -1.41 10.79
N MET A 212 -21.19 -2.28 11.77
CA MET A 212 -20.12 -2.07 12.75
C MET A 212 -18.75 -2.51 12.26
N ILE A 213 -18.67 -3.05 11.05
CA ILE A 213 -17.40 -3.26 10.30
C ILE A 213 -17.31 -2.18 9.23
N ILE A 214 -16.18 -1.51 9.15
CA ILE A 214 -16.00 -0.38 8.25
C ILE A 214 -14.98 -0.77 7.17
N GLU A 215 -15.45 -0.90 5.91
CA GLU A 215 -14.60 -1.21 4.77
C GLU A 215 -14.05 0.06 4.15
N PHE A 216 -12.71 0.16 4.07
CA PHE A 216 -11.96 1.11 3.26
C PHE A 216 -11.60 0.41 1.97
N ARG A 217 -11.94 0.99 0.83
CA ARG A 217 -11.84 0.29 -0.45
C ARG A 217 -11.39 1.18 -1.61
N ASN A 218 -10.78 0.57 -2.59
CA ASN A 218 -10.64 1.19 -3.90
C ASN A 218 -11.95 1.08 -4.67
N HIS A 219 -12.45 2.18 -5.21
CA HIS A 219 -13.70 2.24 -5.98
C HIS A 219 -13.54 1.86 -7.47
N ALA A 220 -12.44 1.25 -7.87
CA ALA A 220 -12.28 0.75 -9.22
C ALA A 220 -13.24 -0.41 -9.50
N ILE A 221 -13.72 -0.47 -10.74
CA ILE A 221 -14.59 -1.58 -11.18
C ILE A 221 -13.80 -2.89 -11.15
N ASN A 222 -14.37 -3.90 -10.49
CA ASN A 222 -13.81 -5.24 -10.51
C ASN A 222 -14.04 -5.90 -11.88
N LYS A 223 -12.97 -5.92 -12.69
CA LYS A 223 -12.96 -6.53 -14.02
C LYS A 223 -12.63 -8.03 -13.98
N ILE A 224 -12.29 -8.58 -12.80
CA ILE A 224 -11.88 -9.97 -12.64
C ILE A 224 -13.11 -10.88 -12.67
N ASP A 225 -14.14 -10.51 -11.89
CA ASP A 225 -15.38 -11.33 -11.82
C ASP A 225 -16.67 -10.50 -11.80
N GLY A 226 -16.58 -9.18 -11.90
CA GLY A 226 -17.73 -8.28 -11.90
C GLY A 226 -18.43 -8.14 -10.54
N SER A 227 -17.87 -8.69 -9.46
CA SER A 227 -18.43 -8.57 -8.12
C SER A 227 -18.14 -7.20 -7.50
N ASN A 228 -18.77 -6.91 -6.34
CA ASN A 228 -18.49 -5.71 -5.55
C ASN A 228 -17.23 -5.82 -4.68
N VAL A 229 -16.48 -6.93 -4.77
CA VAL A 229 -15.22 -7.11 -4.04
C VAL A 229 -14.21 -6.06 -4.53
N PRO A 230 -13.58 -5.30 -3.61
CA PRO A 230 -12.62 -4.27 -4.01
C PRO A 230 -11.39 -4.88 -4.71
N VAL A 231 -10.82 -4.12 -5.63
CA VAL A 231 -9.63 -4.52 -6.40
C VAL A 231 -8.47 -3.58 -6.11
N ALA A 232 -7.25 -4.11 -6.10
CA ALA A 232 -6.04 -3.34 -5.87
C ALA A 232 -5.83 -2.26 -6.96
N ILE A 233 -5.14 -1.18 -6.64
CA ILE A 233 -4.72 -0.18 -7.64
C ILE A 233 -3.77 -0.83 -8.66
N ILE A 234 -2.98 -1.81 -8.21
CA ILE A 234 -2.07 -2.59 -9.07
C ILE A 234 -2.78 -3.66 -9.92
N ALA A 235 -4.11 -3.81 -9.81
CA ALA A 235 -4.84 -4.82 -10.57
C ALA A 235 -4.65 -4.66 -12.08
N GLY A 236 -4.28 -5.75 -12.74
CA GLY A 236 -3.95 -5.80 -14.16
C GLY A 236 -2.48 -5.46 -14.49
N ALA A 237 -1.67 -5.12 -13.49
CA ALA A 237 -0.22 -4.89 -13.66
C ALA A 237 0.64 -6.06 -13.16
N GLU A 238 0.06 -7.18 -12.70
CA GLU A 238 0.78 -8.28 -12.04
C GLU A 238 1.88 -8.86 -12.93
N GLU A 239 1.59 -9.15 -14.18
CA GLU A 239 2.57 -9.69 -15.14
C GLU A 239 3.65 -8.65 -15.54
N LEU A 240 3.32 -7.36 -15.49
CA LEU A 240 4.30 -6.29 -15.72
C LEU A 240 5.24 -6.15 -14.51
N ILE A 241 4.72 -6.27 -13.30
CA ILE A 241 5.52 -6.25 -12.06
C ILE A 241 6.46 -7.45 -12.04
N LYS A 242 5.97 -8.64 -12.38
CA LYS A 242 6.81 -9.83 -12.57
C LYS A 242 7.92 -9.58 -13.61
N SER A 243 7.57 -8.98 -14.75
CA SER A 243 8.53 -8.65 -15.79
C SER A 243 9.59 -7.64 -15.33
N ALA A 244 9.23 -6.70 -14.43
CA ALA A 244 10.19 -5.77 -13.82
C ALA A 244 11.17 -6.49 -12.89
N ASP A 245 10.67 -7.38 -12.03
CA ASP A 245 11.49 -8.21 -11.14
C ASP A 245 12.46 -9.08 -11.93
N GLU A 246 11.97 -9.77 -12.97
CA GLU A 246 12.79 -10.59 -13.85
C GLU A 246 13.85 -9.77 -14.61
N GLN A 247 13.49 -8.57 -15.07
CA GLN A 247 14.41 -7.68 -15.76
C GLN A 247 15.51 -7.18 -14.82
N PHE A 248 15.15 -6.84 -13.58
CA PHE A 248 16.10 -6.44 -12.56
C PHE A 248 17.07 -7.58 -12.21
N GLU A 249 16.59 -8.81 -12.10
CA GLU A 249 17.45 -9.98 -11.89
C GLU A 249 18.39 -10.23 -13.08
N ARG A 250 17.94 -10.07 -14.33
CA ARG A 250 18.80 -10.16 -15.52
C ARG A 250 19.91 -9.12 -15.49
N MET A 251 19.62 -7.89 -15.06
CA MET A 251 20.65 -6.83 -14.88
C MET A 251 21.68 -7.24 -13.85
N ASN A 252 21.24 -7.75 -12.71
CA ASN A 252 22.14 -8.26 -11.65
C ASN A 252 22.99 -9.44 -12.12
N TRP A 253 22.37 -10.36 -12.85
CA TRP A 253 23.07 -11.50 -13.42
C TRP A 253 24.14 -11.08 -14.44
N GLU A 254 23.79 -10.17 -15.37
CA GLU A 254 24.74 -9.66 -16.36
C GLU A 254 25.91 -8.94 -15.70
N GLN A 255 25.67 -8.15 -14.65
CA GLN A 255 26.71 -7.49 -13.89
C GLN A 255 27.64 -8.50 -13.21
N LYS A 256 27.09 -9.54 -12.56
CA LYS A 256 27.90 -10.60 -11.93
C LYS A 256 28.66 -11.45 -12.95
N GLY A 257 28.03 -11.77 -14.09
CA GLY A 257 28.64 -12.53 -15.17
C GLY A 257 29.68 -11.75 -15.94
N GLY A 258 29.53 -10.42 -16.03
CA GLY A 258 30.43 -9.52 -16.71
C GLY A 258 31.61 -9.03 -15.89
N GLU A 259 31.77 -9.50 -14.64
CA GLU A 259 32.98 -9.21 -13.87
C GLU A 259 34.21 -9.67 -14.65
N MET A 260 35.22 -8.78 -14.71
CA MET A 260 36.50 -9.12 -15.31
C MET A 260 37.09 -10.37 -14.63
N ARG A 261 37.36 -11.40 -15.43
CA ARG A 261 37.98 -12.65 -14.98
C ARG A 261 39.11 -13.02 -15.91
N VAL A 262 40.18 -13.54 -15.32
CA VAL A 262 41.31 -14.09 -16.04
C VAL A 262 41.26 -15.61 -15.90
N TRP A 263 41.01 -16.30 -16.98
CA TRP A 263 41.11 -17.76 -17.02
C TRP A 263 42.55 -18.13 -17.29
N ALA A 264 43.13 -18.87 -16.38
CA ALA A 264 44.56 -19.23 -16.49
C ALA A 264 44.73 -20.72 -16.21
N ASP A 265 45.68 -21.32 -16.91
CA ASP A 265 46.00 -22.74 -16.74
C ASP A 265 46.49 -23.00 -15.31
N ARG A 266 45.96 -24.05 -14.69
CA ARG A 266 46.30 -24.48 -13.33
C ARG A 266 47.82 -24.69 -13.16
N ASP A 267 48.50 -25.17 -14.20
CA ASP A 267 49.95 -25.43 -14.16
C ASP A 267 50.80 -24.15 -13.94
N MET A 268 50.24 -22.97 -14.27
CA MET A 268 50.92 -21.69 -14.02
C MET A 268 51.00 -21.36 -12.51
N PHE A 269 50.11 -21.92 -11.71
CA PHE A 269 50.06 -21.69 -10.25
C PHE A 269 50.68 -22.85 -9.44
N MET A 270 51.34 -23.81 -10.10
CA MET A 270 52.05 -24.90 -9.45
C MET A 270 53.54 -24.60 -9.28
N LYS A 271 54.00 -24.59 -8.05
CA LYS A 271 55.46 -24.51 -7.77
C LYS A 271 55.98 -25.91 -7.56
N ARG A 272 57.05 -26.30 -8.33
CA ARG A 272 57.79 -27.53 -8.05
C ARG A 272 58.68 -27.31 -6.82
N GLN A 273 58.42 -28.08 -5.76
CA GLN A 273 59.33 -28.16 -4.64
C GLN A 273 60.60 -28.94 -5.05
N LYS A 274 61.77 -28.29 -4.85
CA LYS A 274 63.09 -28.84 -5.27
C LYS A 274 63.44 -30.16 -4.63
N ARG A 275 62.79 -30.66 -3.58
CA ARG A 275 63.23 -31.80 -2.79
C ARG A 275 62.50 -33.12 -3.07
N ASN A 276 61.25 -33.13 -3.53
CA ASN A 276 60.49 -34.38 -3.76
C ASN A 276 59.76 -34.42 -5.11
N GLY A 277 59.87 -33.46 -5.98
CA GLY A 277 59.24 -33.48 -7.30
C GLY A 277 57.71 -33.29 -7.34
N GLU A 278 57.08 -33.17 -6.20
CA GLU A 278 55.62 -32.96 -6.12
C GLU A 278 55.27 -31.50 -6.38
N ALA A 279 54.29 -31.30 -7.24
CA ALA A 279 53.78 -29.95 -7.53
C ALA A 279 52.85 -29.50 -6.40
N VAL A 280 53.16 -28.37 -5.79
CA VAL A 280 52.37 -27.76 -4.73
C VAL A 280 51.68 -26.52 -5.29
N GLY A 281 50.34 -26.49 -5.17
CA GLY A 281 49.57 -25.31 -5.60
C GLY A 281 49.90 -24.04 -4.79
N VAL A 282 49.99 -22.93 -5.43
CA VAL A 282 50.12 -21.62 -4.77
C VAL A 282 48.80 -21.27 -4.14
N LYS A 283 48.79 -21.02 -2.83
CA LYS A 283 47.59 -20.53 -2.14
C LYS A 283 47.29 -19.10 -2.58
N MET A 284 46.17 -18.89 -3.28
CA MET A 284 45.75 -17.56 -3.70
C MET A 284 45.01 -16.84 -2.56
N THR A 285 45.12 -15.51 -2.56
CA THR A 285 44.28 -14.68 -1.68
C THR A 285 42.83 -14.70 -2.17
N PRO A 286 41.87 -14.38 -1.32
CA PRO A 286 40.44 -14.33 -1.72
C PRO A 286 40.20 -13.39 -2.92
N GLU A 287 40.92 -12.26 -2.99
CA GLU A 287 40.83 -11.28 -4.07
C GLU A 287 41.32 -11.88 -5.40
N LEU A 288 42.45 -12.58 -5.38
CA LEU A 288 42.99 -13.25 -6.57
C LEU A 288 42.07 -14.42 -7.01
N ASN A 289 41.44 -15.15 -6.08
CA ASN A 289 40.48 -16.19 -6.43
C ASN A 289 39.22 -15.64 -7.12
N ARG A 290 38.84 -14.38 -6.85
CA ARG A 290 37.72 -13.73 -7.54
C ARG A 290 38.11 -13.31 -8.97
N LEU A 291 39.34 -12.88 -9.15
CA LEU A 291 39.82 -12.44 -10.45
C LEU A 291 40.27 -13.59 -11.36
N VAL A 292 40.94 -14.60 -10.81
CA VAL A 292 41.56 -15.70 -11.56
C VAL A 292 40.82 -16.99 -11.39
N VAL A 293 40.31 -17.53 -12.49
CA VAL A 293 39.68 -18.86 -12.55
C VAL A 293 40.70 -19.85 -13.12
N GLN A 294 41.10 -20.83 -12.32
CA GLN A 294 41.99 -21.90 -12.79
C GLN A 294 41.21 -22.91 -13.63
N ILE A 295 41.66 -23.14 -14.85
CA ILE A 295 41.10 -24.14 -15.75
C ILE A 295 42.13 -25.29 -15.96
N GLU A 296 41.65 -26.50 -16.13
CA GLU A 296 42.47 -27.61 -16.58
C GLU A 296 42.54 -27.53 -18.11
N GLY A 297 43.69 -27.13 -18.62
CA GLY A 297 43.93 -27.11 -20.06
C GLY A 297 44.26 -28.47 -20.59
N ASP A 298 43.62 -28.88 -21.68
CA ASP A 298 44.01 -30.11 -22.42
C ASP A 298 45.21 -29.94 -23.37
N GLY A 299 45.87 -28.78 -23.30
CA GLY A 299 47.04 -28.48 -24.10
C GLY A 299 46.78 -28.22 -25.59
N SER A 300 45.54 -28.27 -26.06
CA SER A 300 45.20 -28.30 -27.49
C SER A 300 44.75 -26.97 -28.08
N THR A 301 44.49 -25.95 -27.31
CA THR A 301 43.92 -24.70 -27.80
C THR A 301 44.98 -23.62 -27.90
N ASP A 302 45.45 -23.32 -29.11
CA ASP A 302 46.14 -22.10 -29.59
C ASP A 302 47.27 -21.50 -28.71
N GLY A 303 47.83 -22.26 -27.79
CA GLY A 303 48.98 -21.85 -26.99
C GLY A 303 48.74 -20.69 -26.01
N LYS A 304 47.50 -20.20 -25.86
CA LYS A 304 47.16 -19.15 -24.91
C LYS A 304 46.82 -19.76 -23.56
N ARG A 305 47.78 -19.68 -22.62
CA ARG A 305 47.60 -20.15 -21.24
C ARG A 305 46.81 -19.19 -20.36
N ILE A 306 46.50 -18.02 -20.85
CA ILE A 306 45.75 -16.96 -20.15
C ILE A 306 44.71 -16.41 -21.12
N VAL A 307 43.45 -16.39 -20.71
CA VAL A 307 42.34 -15.77 -21.44
C VAL A 307 41.67 -14.76 -20.54
N GLU A 308 41.64 -13.51 -20.99
CA GLU A 308 40.91 -12.45 -20.31
C GLU A 308 39.43 -12.46 -20.73
N HIS A 309 38.56 -12.43 -19.77
CA HIS A 309 37.11 -12.32 -19.96
C HIS A 309 36.66 -10.96 -19.40
N ALA A 310 36.47 -10.00 -20.28
CA ALA A 310 35.99 -8.66 -19.94
C ALA A 310 34.93 -8.23 -20.97
N PRO A 311 33.72 -8.80 -20.91
CA PRO A 311 32.66 -8.49 -21.86
C PRO A 311 32.14 -7.06 -21.67
N ASN A 312 31.73 -6.43 -22.75
CA ASN A 312 31.01 -5.16 -22.66
C ASN A 312 29.63 -5.37 -22.04
N LEU A 313 29.35 -4.71 -20.92
CA LEU A 313 28.06 -4.76 -20.28
C LEU A 313 27.03 -3.91 -21.03
N ARG A 314 25.82 -4.44 -21.22
CA ARG A 314 24.69 -3.77 -21.89
C ARG A 314 23.83 -2.98 -20.89
N THR A 315 24.45 -2.32 -19.92
CA THR A 315 23.77 -1.64 -18.81
C THR A 315 22.75 -0.61 -19.28
N ALA A 316 23.07 0.18 -20.30
CA ALA A 316 22.17 1.20 -20.82
C ALA A 316 20.91 0.61 -21.42
N GLN A 317 21.03 -0.42 -22.29
CA GLN A 317 19.88 -1.10 -22.91
C GLN A 317 19.03 -1.84 -21.89
N GLN A 318 19.65 -2.47 -20.91
CA GLN A 318 18.94 -3.15 -19.83
C GLN A 318 18.14 -2.18 -18.97
N ASN A 319 18.75 -1.03 -18.61
CA ASN A 319 18.06 0.02 -17.87
C ASN A 319 16.90 0.62 -18.69
N GLU A 320 17.10 0.89 -19.98
CA GLU A 320 16.04 1.40 -20.86
C GLU A 320 14.85 0.44 -20.90
N MET A 321 15.10 -0.87 -21.00
CA MET A 321 14.03 -1.88 -20.97
C MET A 321 13.27 -1.86 -19.64
N LEU A 322 13.97 -1.79 -18.50
CA LEU A 322 13.35 -1.66 -17.19
C LEU A 322 12.49 -0.41 -17.12
N GLN A 323 12.99 0.74 -17.56
CA GLN A 323 12.24 1.99 -17.58
C GLN A 323 10.97 1.90 -18.45
N GLN A 324 11.01 1.20 -19.57
CA GLN A 324 9.83 0.97 -20.40
C GLN A 324 8.77 0.11 -19.68
N ILE A 325 9.19 -0.92 -18.94
CA ILE A 325 8.28 -1.74 -18.12
C ILE A 325 7.65 -0.89 -17.02
N LEU A 326 8.46 -0.11 -16.28
CA LEU A 326 7.96 0.76 -15.22
C LEU A 326 6.93 1.78 -15.74
N ARG A 327 7.18 2.41 -16.90
CA ARG A 327 6.21 3.32 -17.54
C ARG A 327 4.89 2.62 -17.92
N ARG A 328 4.94 1.36 -18.34
CA ARG A 328 3.72 0.59 -18.58
C ARG A 328 2.95 0.27 -17.32
N ILE A 329 3.65 -0.02 -16.22
CA ILE A 329 3.03 -0.21 -14.90
C ILE A 329 2.32 1.09 -14.48
N GLU A 330 3.00 2.25 -14.59
CA GLU A 330 2.41 3.56 -14.29
C GLU A 330 1.11 3.81 -15.05
N LEU A 331 1.11 3.53 -16.36
CA LEU A 331 -0.06 3.69 -17.21
C LEU A 331 -1.18 2.72 -16.85
N THR A 332 -0.85 1.47 -16.50
CA THR A 332 -1.84 0.45 -16.14
C THR A 332 -2.49 0.77 -14.80
N CYS A 333 -1.70 1.25 -13.82
CA CYS A 333 -2.17 1.66 -12.51
C CYS A 333 -2.75 3.09 -12.48
N ASN A 334 -2.67 3.85 -13.56
CA ASN A 334 -3.06 5.27 -13.69
C ASN A 334 -2.37 6.21 -12.69
N ILE A 335 -1.18 5.86 -12.19
CA ILE A 335 -0.46 6.66 -11.17
C ILE A 335 0.37 7.82 -11.76
N GLY A 336 0.23 8.08 -13.07
CA GLY A 336 0.96 9.13 -13.76
C GLY A 336 2.42 8.78 -14.07
N LYS A 337 2.93 9.32 -15.16
CA LYS A 337 4.31 9.08 -15.62
C LYS A 337 5.32 9.71 -14.69
N GLY A 338 6.42 9.01 -14.42
CA GLY A 338 7.52 9.49 -13.57
C GLY A 338 7.22 9.35 -12.08
N THR A 339 6.24 8.56 -11.71
CA THR A 339 5.96 8.21 -10.30
C THR A 339 6.97 7.17 -9.80
N ILE A 340 7.22 6.13 -10.61
CA ILE A 340 8.18 5.05 -10.31
C ILE A 340 9.26 4.91 -11.37
N SER A 341 9.04 5.43 -12.60
CA SER A 341 10.03 5.46 -13.67
C SER A 341 10.86 6.74 -13.61
N ASP A 342 12.06 6.69 -14.20
CA ASP A 342 12.88 7.89 -14.37
C ASP A 342 12.16 8.88 -15.30
N MET A 343 12.13 10.14 -14.88
CA MET A 343 11.70 11.21 -15.76
C MET A 343 12.73 11.37 -16.88
N GLU A 344 12.29 11.34 -18.12
CA GLU A 344 13.17 11.65 -19.24
C GLU A 344 13.80 13.03 -19.03
N SER A 345 15.13 13.12 -19.19
CA SER A 345 15.92 14.34 -19.05
C SER A 345 15.66 15.38 -20.15
N VAL A 346 14.62 15.20 -20.95
CA VAL A 346 14.11 16.22 -21.88
C VAL A 346 13.60 17.36 -21.04
N GLN A 347 14.05 18.58 -21.33
CA GLN A 347 13.56 19.84 -20.72
C GLN A 347 12.03 19.84 -20.72
N GLN A 348 11.44 19.28 -19.66
CA GLN A 348 10.00 19.32 -19.51
C GLN A 348 9.61 20.74 -19.16
N THR A 349 8.68 21.30 -19.92
CA THR A 349 8.05 22.56 -19.55
C THR A 349 7.27 22.34 -18.24
N ALA A 350 7.18 23.36 -17.39
CA ALA A 350 6.42 23.29 -16.15
C ALA A 350 5.00 22.70 -16.34
N THR A 351 4.39 22.93 -17.49
CA THR A 351 3.07 22.41 -17.90
C THR A 351 3.08 20.87 -18.13
N GLN A 352 4.16 20.32 -18.69
CA GLN A 352 4.26 18.86 -18.87
C GLN A 352 4.54 18.13 -17.54
N TYR A 353 5.32 18.78 -16.67
CA TYR A 353 5.58 18.29 -15.31
C TYR A 353 4.32 18.28 -14.45
N SER A 354 3.47 19.32 -14.55
CA SER A 354 2.20 19.37 -13.82
C SER A 354 1.18 18.36 -14.37
N GLY A 355 1.14 18.11 -15.69
CA GLY A 355 0.23 17.14 -16.30
C GLY A 355 0.42 15.71 -15.81
N GLY A 356 1.66 15.23 -15.70
CA GLY A 356 1.95 13.88 -15.18
C GLY A 356 1.58 13.69 -13.71
N ARG A 357 1.55 14.76 -12.93
CA ARG A 357 1.12 14.71 -11.52
C ARG A 357 -0.40 14.73 -11.35
N GLN A 358 -1.16 15.29 -12.28
CA GLN A 358 -2.62 15.36 -12.19
C GLN A 358 -3.26 13.97 -12.10
N GLU A 359 -2.73 12.98 -12.83
CA GLU A 359 -3.21 11.60 -12.76
C GLU A 359 -3.00 10.98 -11.38
N LEU A 360 -1.82 11.19 -10.79
CA LEU A 360 -1.52 10.71 -9.44
C LEU A 360 -2.43 11.38 -8.40
N TYR A 361 -2.59 12.70 -8.47
CA TYR A 361 -3.46 13.42 -7.54
C TYR A 361 -4.93 13.02 -7.67
N ALA A 362 -5.40 12.70 -8.87
CA ALA A 362 -6.76 12.21 -9.06
C ALA A 362 -7.03 10.86 -8.35
N ILE A 363 -5.99 10.03 -8.16
CA ILE A 363 -6.11 8.81 -7.34
C ILE A 363 -6.07 9.18 -5.85
N VAL A 364 -5.16 10.07 -5.47
CA VAL A 364 -5.05 10.54 -4.08
C VAL A 364 -6.37 11.16 -3.63
N ASP A 365 -6.97 12.04 -4.43
CA ASP A 365 -8.27 12.67 -4.13
C ASP A 365 -9.36 11.60 -3.87
N LYS A 366 -9.42 10.55 -4.69
CA LYS A 366 -10.40 9.46 -4.47
C LYS A 366 -10.16 8.69 -3.18
N ILE A 367 -8.88 8.49 -2.81
CA ILE A 367 -8.53 7.82 -1.55
C ILE A 367 -8.90 8.72 -0.37
N GLU A 368 -8.69 10.04 -0.48
CA GLU A 368 -9.05 11.02 0.53
C GLU A 368 -10.55 11.11 0.74
N ASP A 369 -11.33 11.17 -0.36
CA ASP A 369 -12.80 11.13 -0.30
C ASP A 369 -13.30 9.86 0.41
N GLU A 370 -12.70 8.70 0.10
CA GLU A 370 -13.04 7.43 0.78
C GLU A 370 -12.69 7.50 2.27
N ILE A 371 -11.50 7.99 2.63
CA ILE A 371 -11.06 8.09 4.02
C ILE A 371 -11.99 9.03 4.81
N GLU A 372 -12.36 10.18 4.25
CA GLU A 372 -13.24 11.14 4.92
C GLU A 372 -14.59 10.51 5.27
N VAL A 373 -15.23 9.85 4.28
CA VAL A 373 -16.51 9.17 4.47
C VAL A 373 -16.40 8.05 5.51
N LYS A 374 -15.34 7.25 5.43
CA LYS A 374 -15.15 6.11 6.36
C LYS A 374 -14.69 6.55 7.75
N TYR A 375 -14.02 7.67 7.89
CA TYR A 375 -13.72 8.23 9.22
C TYR A 375 -14.99 8.67 9.92
N GLN A 376 -15.95 9.30 9.23
CA GLN A 376 -17.24 9.60 9.82
C GLN A 376 -17.99 8.33 10.23
N HIS A 377 -17.94 7.27 9.40
CA HIS A 377 -18.51 5.96 9.76
C HIS A 377 -17.82 5.36 11.00
N CYS A 378 -16.48 5.41 11.09
CA CYS A 378 -15.76 4.98 12.29
C CYS A 378 -16.20 5.76 13.53
N ALA A 379 -16.33 7.08 13.43
CA ALA A 379 -16.77 7.92 14.53
C ALA A 379 -18.20 7.57 14.99
N ASP A 380 -19.13 7.33 14.05
CA ASP A 380 -20.50 6.92 14.35
C ASP A 380 -20.55 5.59 15.12
N VAL A 381 -19.78 4.61 14.68
CA VAL A 381 -19.69 3.29 15.33
C VAL A 381 -19.04 3.40 16.70
N PHE A 382 -17.91 4.08 16.82
CA PHE A 382 -17.26 4.28 18.12
C PHE A 382 -18.11 5.07 19.11
N ALA A 383 -18.83 6.10 18.65
CA ALA A 383 -19.74 6.87 19.50
C ALA A 383 -20.91 6.00 20.00
N HIS A 384 -21.46 5.14 19.14
CA HIS A 384 -22.48 4.17 19.55
C HIS A 384 -21.95 3.20 20.62
N MET A 385 -20.74 2.67 20.42
CA MET A 385 -20.09 1.80 21.41
C MET A 385 -19.77 2.55 22.71
N ALA A 386 -19.28 3.79 22.64
CA ALA A 386 -18.99 4.62 23.81
C ALA A 386 -20.25 4.83 24.68
N ALA A 387 -21.38 5.11 24.02
CA ALA A 387 -22.67 5.25 24.73
C ALA A 387 -23.13 3.93 25.35
N ALA A 388 -23.01 2.81 24.62
CA ALA A 388 -23.40 1.49 25.13
C ALA A 388 -22.55 1.06 26.35
N TYR A 389 -21.24 1.32 26.32
CA TYR A 389 -20.33 1.05 27.45
C TYR A 389 -20.26 2.17 28.49
N ARG A 390 -21.08 3.23 28.37
CA ARG A 390 -21.15 4.37 29.29
C ARG A 390 -19.82 5.14 29.43
N LEU A 391 -19.07 5.23 28.36
CA LEU A 391 -17.80 5.99 28.33
C LEU A 391 -18.01 7.46 27.97
N GLY A 392 -19.12 7.80 27.30
CA GLY A 392 -19.45 9.14 26.86
C GLY A 392 -20.79 9.22 26.13
N ALA A 393 -21.12 10.41 25.65
CA ALA A 393 -22.34 10.62 24.87
C ALA A 393 -22.22 10.01 23.47
N ASN A 394 -23.36 9.71 22.83
CA ASN A 394 -23.42 9.29 21.43
C ASN A 394 -23.25 10.51 20.47
N ASN A 395 -22.10 11.16 20.56
CA ASN A 395 -21.69 12.25 19.67
C ASN A 395 -20.54 11.77 18.79
N SER A 396 -20.75 11.73 17.49
CA SER A 396 -19.80 11.25 16.48
C SER A 396 -19.24 12.36 15.61
N LYS A 397 -19.38 13.64 16.03
CA LYS A 397 -18.97 14.76 15.20
C LYS A 397 -17.44 14.83 15.14
N ILE A 398 -16.94 14.75 13.94
CA ILE A 398 -15.53 14.90 13.58
C ILE A 398 -15.39 15.95 12.47
N LYS A 399 -14.19 16.47 12.30
CA LYS A 399 -13.83 17.30 11.16
C LYS A 399 -12.50 16.79 10.60
N VAL A 400 -12.56 16.34 9.37
CA VAL A 400 -11.37 15.99 8.58
C VAL A 400 -10.97 17.23 7.79
N THR A 401 -9.71 17.56 7.78
CA THR A 401 -9.14 18.67 7.01
C THR A 401 -7.98 18.15 6.19
N TRP A 402 -7.94 18.52 4.94
CA TRP A 402 -6.85 18.22 4.03
C TRP A 402 -6.04 19.49 3.82
N ASN A 403 -4.75 19.44 4.16
CA ASN A 403 -3.83 20.55 3.89
C ASN A 403 -3.41 20.48 2.42
N ASP A 404 -4.33 20.86 1.53
CA ASP A 404 -4.17 20.89 0.06
C ASP A 404 -3.12 21.92 -0.38
N ASP A 405 -2.00 22.01 0.39
CA ASP A 405 -1.10 23.12 0.37
C ASP A 405 0.06 22.88 -0.58
N GLN A 406 0.22 23.80 -1.51
CA GLN A 406 1.44 24.11 -2.30
C GLN A 406 2.00 23.07 -3.28
N THR A 407 1.71 21.76 -3.13
CA THR A 407 2.20 20.74 -4.07
C THR A 407 1.22 20.41 -5.19
N ARG A 408 -0.09 20.56 -4.96
CA ARG A 408 -1.17 20.26 -5.92
C ARG A 408 -1.47 21.40 -6.86
N LYS A 409 -1.38 22.64 -6.39
CA LYS A 409 -1.58 23.83 -7.20
C LYS A 409 -0.23 24.48 -7.45
N ASP A 410 0.04 24.84 -8.68
CA ASP A 410 1.14 25.78 -8.96
C ASP A 410 0.76 27.12 -8.33
N VAL A 411 1.10 27.26 -7.03
CA VAL A 411 0.79 28.46 -6.24
C VAL A 411 1.38 29.68 -6.91
N SER A 412 2.47 29.56 -7.65
CA SER A 412 3.08 30.66 -8.37
C SER A 412 2.23 31.04 -9.58
N ALA A 413 1.73 30.08 -10.32
CA ALA A 413 0.79 30.32 -11.43
C ALA A 413 -0.56 30.83 -10.93
N ALA A 414 -1.09 30.26 -9.85
CA ALA A 414 -2.34 30.74 -9.23
C ALA A 414 -2.21 32.15 -8.69
N LYS A 415 -1.09 32.48 -8.01
CA LYS A 415 -0.78 33.87 -7.59
C LYS A 415 -0.67 34.83 -8.76
N THR A 416 0.00 34.43 -9.83
CA THR A 416 0.17 35.25 -11.04
C THR A 416 -1.18 35.50 -11.71
N MET A 417 -2.02 34.48 -11.83
CA MET A 417 -3.36 34.58 -12.38
C MET A 417 -4.25 35.49 -11.51
N ALA A 418 -4.26 35.29 -10.20
CA ALA A 418 -5.02 36.10 -9.26
C ALA A 418 -4.54 37.56 -9.23
N LEU A 419 -3.23 37.83 -9.35
CA LEU A 419 -2.69 39.18 -9.52
C LEU A 419 -3.13 39.80 -10.82
N SER A 420 -3.21 39.06 -11.92
CA SER A 420 -3.74 39.50 -13.20
C SER A 420 -5.21 39.83 -13.08
N GLU A 421 -6.01 39.03 -12.39
CA GLU A 421 -7.43 39.28 -12.11
C GLU A 421 -7.64 40.54 -11.26
N VAL A 422 -6.80 40.74 -10.23
CA VAL A 422 -6.80 41.97 -9.42
C VAL A 422 -6.43 43.19 -10.27
N SER A 423 -5.46 43.06 -11.16
CA SER A 423 -5.04 44.15 -12.07
C SER A 423 -6.12 44.47 -13.10
N ALA A 424 -6.87 43.48 -13.55
CA ALA A 424 -8.00 43.60 -14.45
C ALA A 424 -9.29 44.13 -13.75
N GLY A 425 -9.28 44.29 -12.43
CA GLY A 425 -10.43 44.71 -11.66
C GLY A 425 -11.54 43.67 -11.50
N VAL A 426 -11.29 42.43 -11.87
CA VAL A 426 -12.23 41.29 -11.77
C VAL A 426 -12.27 40.72 -10.34
N ARG A 427 -11.18 40.88 -9.61
CA ARG A 427 -11.00 40.35 -8.24
C ARG A 427 -10.55 41.48 -7.31
N ASN A 428 -11.05 41.50 -6.07
CA ASN A 428 -10.65 42.49 -5.08
C ASN A 428 -9.29 42.17 -4.45
N LYS A 429 -8.52 43.19 -4.08
CA LYS A 429 -7.22 43.04 -3.41
C LYS A 429 -7.30 42.25 -2.08
N TRP A 430 -8.41 42.44 -1.33
CA TRP A 430 -8.62 41.72 -0.07
C TRP A 430 -8.88 40.19 -0.29
N GLU A 431 -9.54 39.83 -1.41
CA GLU A 431 -9.74 38.39 -1.76
C GLU A 431 -8.44 37.71 -2.05
N TYR A 432 -7.51 38.39 -2.75
CA TYR A 432 -6.15 37.88 -2.96
C TYR A 432 -5.41 37.64 -1.63
N ARG A 433 -5.54 38.60 -0.68
CA ARG A 433 -4.92 38.46 0.65
C ARG A 433 -5.52 37.30 1.43
N ARG A 434 -6.85 37.18 1.47
CA ARG A 434 -7.53 36.07 2.11
C ARG A 434 -7.03 34.69 1.58
N ASP A 435 -6.97 34.57 0.25
CA ASP A 435 -6.72 33.29 -0.39
C ASP A 435 -5.23 32.86 -0.38
N PHE A 436 -4.30 33.82 -0.30
CA PHE A 436 -2.87 33.55 -0.41
C PHE A 436 -2.03 33.91 0.83
N TYR A 437 -2.60 34.60 1.81
CA TYR A 437 -1.92 34.94 3.06
C TYR A 437 -2.59 34.34 4.30
N GLY A 438 -3.71 33.59 4.13
CA GLY A 438 -4.42 32.94 5.24
C GLY A 438 -5.10 33.94 6.19
N GLU A 439 -5.35 35.16 5.74
CA GLU A 439 -6.05 36.20 6.54
C GLU A 439 -7.56 35.94 6.50
N ASP A 440 -8.25 36.20 7.60
CA ASP A 440 -9.70 36.22 7.58
C ASP A 440 -10.21 37.43 6.79
N GLU A 441 -11.49 37.43 6.41
CA GLU A 441 -12.08 38.49 5.55
C GLU A 441 -11.94 39.90 6.17
N ALA A 442 -12.08 39.99 7.51
CA ALA A 442 -12.00 41.26 8.23
C ALA A 442 -10.54 41.77 8.25
N GLN A 443 -9.60 40.91 8.52
CA GLN A 443 -8.16 41.21 8.49
C GLN A 443 -7.68 41.52 7.09
N ALA A 444 -8.11 40.76 6.08
CA ALA A 444 -7.75 40.98 4.68
C ALA A 444 -8.24 42.32 4.16
N LYS A 445 -9.46 42.74 4.53
CA LYS A 445 -10.01 44.06 4.18
C LYS A 445 -9.27 45.19 4.91
N ALA A 446 -8.94 45.01 6.19
CA ALA A 446 -8.19 46.02 6.96
C ALA A 446 -6.76 46.23 6.45
N ASN A 447 -6.16 45.18 5.89
CA ASN A 447 -4.78 45.19 5.40
C ASN A 447 -4.65 45.62 3.92
N VAL A 448 -5.74 45.92 3.23
CA VAL A 448 -5.69 46.52 1.87
C VAL A 448 -5.33 47.98 1.99
N PRO A 449 -4.21 48.47 1.43
CA PRO A 449 -3.89 49.88 1.43
C PRO A 449 -5.01 50.67 0.70
N GLU A 450 -5.49 51.74 1.30
CA GLU A 450 -6.37 52.65 0.59
C GLU A 450 -5.65 53.17 -0.66
N PRO A 451 -6.36 53.30 -1.82
CA PRO A 451 -5.74 53.90 -2.99
C PRO A 451 -5.31 55.32 -2.63
N GLU A 452 -4.04 55.65 -2.86
CA GLU A 452 -3.58 57.04 -2.77
C GLU A 452 -4.55 57.88 -3.59
N ALA A 453 -5.17 58.85 -2.94
CA ALA A 453 -6.04 59.80 -3.63
C ALA A 453 -5.23 60.42 -4.77
N ALA A 454 -5.75 60.30 -6.00
CA ALA A 454 -5.10 60.91 -7.15
C ALA A 454 -4.88 62.39 -6.83
N PRO A 455 -3.68 62.92 -7.07
CA PRO A 455 -3.42 64.35 -6.81
C PRO A 455 -4.49 65.17 -7.57
N ASP A 456 -5.16 66.02 -6.85
CA ASP A 456 -6.20 66.91 -7.40
C ASP A 456 -5.55 67.71 -8.52
N PRO A 457 -5.97 67.54 -9.80
CA PRO A 457 -5.36 68.18 -10.93
C PRO A 457 -5.61 69.76 -10.92
N PHE A 458 -6.38 70.26 -9.96
CA PHE A 458 -6.70 71.71 -9.80
C PHE A 458 -6.04 72.31 -8.56
N ASN A 459 -5.19 71.60 -7.80
CA ASN A 459 -4.46 72.14 -6.67
C ASN A 459 -3.20 72.87 -7.19
N PHE A 460 -3.35 74.04 -7.78
CA PHE A 460 -2.24 74.93 -8.03
C PHE A 460 -1.90 75.63 -6.70
N GLY A 461 -0.86 75.06 -6.05
CA GLY A 461 -0.34 75.54 -4.77
C GLY A 461 -0.25 77.04 -4.74
N ALA A 462 -0.80 77.60 -3.67
CA ALA A 462 -0.67 79.07 -3.32
C ALA A 462 0.67 79.26 -2.60
#